data_58ff996e4e296b2f6ca99714ace6bafc
#
_entry.id   58ff996e4e296b2f6ca99714ace6bafc
#
_cell.length_a   1.000
_cell.length_b   1.000
_cell.length_c   1.000
_cell.angle_alpha   90.00
_cell.angle_beta   90.00
_cell.angle_gamma   90.00
#
_symmetry.space_group_name_H-M   'P 1'
#
loop_
_entity.id
_entity.type
_entity.pdbx_description
1 polymer ?
#
loop_
_entity_poly.entity_id
_entity_poly.type
_entity_poly.pdbx_seq_one_letter_code
_entity_poly.pdbx_strand_id
1 'polypeptide(L)'
;MNIDKFFLEFCGKLKKDSVLVGLDFNLNDNHNNKFYSIDGDYKIVKNDIENSLSGYSILKKYAYKNNNKIDIDEEIINKAFEENLLFGVPLYIPNENKKIHKALFLDRDGVLMEDLGYVGSVDRVKIKKEFVDIVKYAKEKGFITIVATNQAGVSYGYYGESEVQKVHQYIYEEYKKCGALIDDFYYCPYHIKSENKKYNIISMLRKPEAGMHLLASKKYNIDLSASFMIGDRDTDIIKIPYLKTLLIETPAYKIINREKIVEIKDIYSYLK
;
A
#
# COMPACT_ATOMS: atom_id res chain seq x y z
N MET A 1 -0.89 17.97 0.70
CA MET A 1 -0.64 17.86 2.18
C MET A 1 0.54 18.74 2.57
N ASN A 2 0.43 19.52 3.67
CA ASN A 2 1.61 20.16 4.26
C ASN A 2 2.38 19.11 5.09
N ILE A 3 3.52 18.69 4.56
CA ILE A 3 4.30 17.56 5.10
C ILE A 3 4.86 17.89 6.49
N ASP A 4 5.43 19.08 6.67
CA ASP A 4 6.00 19.46 7.96
C ASP A 4 4.92 19.50 9.06
N LYS A 5 3.73 20.06 8.75
CA LYS A 5 2.59 20.06 9.68
C LYS A 5 2.17 18.65 10.04
N PHE A 6 2.08 17.73 9.06
CA PHE A 6 1.73 16.34 9.28
C PHE A 6 2.73 15.65 10.21
N PHE A 7 4.06 15.81 9.94
CA PHE A 7 5.10 15.20 10.76
C PHE A 7 5.12 15.75 12.19
N LEU A 8 4.89 17.04 12.39
CA LEU A 8 4.81 17.63 13.72
C LEU A 8 3.61 17.08 14.52
N GLU A 9 2.44 16.96 13.89
CA GLU A 9 1.25 16.38 14.52
C GLU A 9 1.44 14.90 14.86
N PHE A 10 2.12 14.15 13.99
CA PHE A 10 2.41 12.73 14.23
C PHE A 10 3.45 12.55 15.35
N CYS A 11 4.52 13.33 15.33
CA CYS A 11 5.57 13.32 16.34
C CYS A 11 5.00 13.62 17.75
N GLY A 12 4.04 14.54 17.86
CA GLY A 12 3.36 14.86 19.11
C GLY A 12 2.58 13.72 19.76
N LYS A 13 2.29 12.66 19.01
CA LYS A 13 1.63 11.43 19.51
C LYS A 13 2.61 10.37 19.99
N LEU A 14 3.89 10.53 19.71
CA LEU A 14 4.92 9.57 20.08
C LEU A 14 5.43 9.81 21.50
N LYS A 15 6.12 8.83 22.06
CA LYS A 15 6.85 8.96 23.31
C LYS A 15 7.81 10.15 23.25
N LYS A 16 8.03 10.82 24.40
CA LYS A 16 9.08 11.83 24.53
C LYS A 16 10.42 11.25 24.07
N ASP A 17 11.20 12.09 23.39
CA ASP A 17 12.51 11.77 22.78
C ASP A 17 12.47 10.80 21.60
N SER A 18 11.30 10.38 21.13
CA SER A 18 11.19 9.62 19.88
C SER A 18 11.66 10.46 18.69
N VAL A 19 12.36 9.79 17.76
CA VAL A 19 12.76 10.34 16.47
C VAL A 19 11.83 9.81 15.39
N LEU A 20 11.17 10.70 14.68
CA LEU A 20 10.28 10.37 13.57
C LEU A 20 10.97 10.75 12.25
N VAL A 21 11.02 9.84 11.30
CA VAL A 21 11.65 10.07 9.99
C VAL A 21 10.69 9.74 8.84
N GLY A 22 10.87 10.42 7.71
CA GLY A 22 10.28 10.01 6.45
C GLY A 22 11.04 8.81 5.86
N LEU A 23 10.30 7.90 5.22
CA LEU A 23 10.86 6.70 4.60
C LEU A 23 10.56 6.70 3.11
N ASP A 24 11.61 6.55 2.28
CA ASP A 24 11.46 6.26 0.85
C ASP A 24 11.50 4.76 0.59
N PHE A 25 10.59 4.28 -0.25
CA PHE A 25 10.51 2.89 -0.63
C PHE A 25 11.43 2.59 -1.82
N ASN A 26 12.21 1.53 -1.69
CA ASN A 26 13.12 1.05 -2.75
C ASN A 26 12.96 -0.45 -2.97
N LEU A 27 12.98 -0.87 -4.24
CA LEU A 27 13.22 -2.26 -4.62
C LEU A 27 14.74 -2.50 -4.54
N ASN A 28 15.12 -3.67 -4.05
CA ASN A 28 16.54 -4.00 -3.89
C ASN A 28 17.11 -4.50 -5.24
N ASP A 29 17.70 -3.59 -5.99
CA ASP A 29 18.46 -3.93 -7.20
C ASP A 29 19.96 -4.18 -6.89
N ASN A 30 20.45 -3.82 -5.68
CA ASN A 30 21.84 -3.99 -5.25
C ASN A 30 21.93 -4.36 -3.76
N HIS A 31 22.64 -5.42 -3.44
CA HIS A 31 22.79 -6.02 -2.10
C HIS A 31 23.47 -5.15 -1.02
N ASN A 32 23.80 -3.87 -1.29
CA ASN A 32 24.58 -3.02 -0.37
C ASN A 32 23.78 -1.96 0.38
N ASN A 33 22.46 -1.86 0.22
CA ASN A 33 21.66 -0.85 0.90
C ASN A 33 21.09 -1.35 2.23
N LYS A 34 21.22 -0.55 3.29
CA LYS A 34 20.52 -0.80 4.57
C LYS A 34 19.03 -0.50 4.36
N PHE A 35 18.21 -1.54 4.40
CA PHE A 35 16.77 -1.41 4.36
C PHE A 35 16.16 -1.58 5.75
N TYR A 36 15.06 -0.87 5.96
CA TYR A 36 14.28 -0.90 7.19
C TYR A 36 12.85 -1.37 6.86
N SER A 37 12.19 -1.96 7.82
CA SER A 37 10.75 -2.18 7.84
C SER A 37 10.13 -1.38 8.99
N ILE A 38 8.81 -1.32 9.03
CA ILE A 38 8.06 -0.71 10.14
C ILE A 38 7.05 -1.72 10.68
N ASP A 39 6.86 -1.72 11.98
CA ASP A 39 5.80 -2.50 12.62
C ASP A 39 4.42 -1.81 12.53
N GLY A 40 3.41 -2.36 13.23
CA GLY A 40 2.06 -1.81 13.25
C GLY A 40 1.96 -0.41 13.83
N ASP A 41 2.92 -0.02 14.69
CA ASP A 41 2.99 1.26 15.38
C ASP A 41 3.97 2.24 14.71
N TYR A 42 4.38 1.96 13.45
CA TYR A 42 5.36 2.75 12.69
C TYR A 42 6.77 2.75 13.27
N LYS A 43 7.09 1.85 14.21
CA LYS A 43 8.43 1.69 14.75
C LYS A 43 9.34 1.05 13.71
N ILE A 44 10.53 1.59 13.53
CA ILE A 44 11.51 1.05 12.59
C ILE A 44 12.13 -0.22 13.19
N VAL A 45 12.11 -1.28 12.39
CA VAL A 45 12.80 -2.55 12.66
C VAL A 45 13.80 -2.80 11.55
N LYS A 46 14.95 -3.37 11.91
CA LYS A 46 16.00 -3.70 10.94
C LYS A 46 15.55 -4.92 10.12
N ASN A 47 15.65 -4.82 8.80
CA ASN A 47 15.44 -5.98 7.95
C ASN A 47 16.70 -6.87 7.92
N ASP A 48 16.52 -8.17 8.07
CA ASP A 48 17.55 -9.14 7.69
C ASP A 48 17.63 -9.17 6.15
N ILE A 49 18.73 -8.63 5.64
CA ILE A 49 18.93 -8.32 4.21
C ILE A 49 18.88 -9.58 3.34
N GLU A 50 19.24 -10.76 3.88
CA GLU A 50 19.35 -12.00 3.11
C GLU A 50 18.02 -12.48 2.49
N ASN A 51 16.87 -12.05 3.02
CA ASN A 51 15.54 -12.49 2.56
C ASN A 51 14.59 -11.32 2.19
N SER A 52 15.12 -10.11 1.95
CA SER A 52 14.27 -8.96 1.60
C SER A 52 14.60 -8.45 0.20
N LEU A 53 13.59 -8.44 -0.69
CA LEU A 53 13.69 -7.82 -2.04
C LEU A 53 13.41 -6.32 -2.03
N SER A 54 12.93 -5.78 -0.93
CA SER A 54 12.51 -4.38 -0.85
C SER A 54 12.53 -3.88 0.59
N GLY A 55 12.65 -2.59 0.76
CA GLY A 55 12.63 -1.97 2.07
C GLY A 55 12.53 -0.47 2.00
N TYR A 56 12.65 0.16 3.17
CA TYR A 56 12.64 1.61 3.29
C TYR A 56 14.05 2.13 3.56
N SER A 57 14.38 3.27 2.94
CA SER A 57 15.54 4.09 3.31
C SER A 57 15.09 5.36 4.02
N ILE A 58 15.92 5.85 4.95
CA ILE A 58 15.60 7.04 5.75
C ILE A 58 15.81 8.30 4.92
N LEU A 59 14.76 9.13 4.82
CA LEU A 59 14.84 10.47 4.24
C LEU A 59 15.27 11.48 5.31
N LYS A 60 16.56 11.70 5.46
CA LYS A 60 17.14 12.57 6.52
C LYS A 60 16.54 13.98 6.58
N LYS A 61 16.10 14.55 5.44
CA LYS A 61 15.46 15.87 5.39
C LYS A 61 14.08 15.94 6.05
N TYR A 62 13.47 14.80 6.40
CA TYR A 62 12.21 14.68 7.11
C TYR A 62 12.43 13.96 8.44
N ALA A 63 13.22 14.55 9.32
CA ALA A 63 13.48 14.07 10.66
C ALA A 63 12.94 15.05 11.71
N TYR A 64 12.26 14.52 12.73
CA TYR A 64 11.57 15.29 13.77
C TYR A 64 11.79 14.64 15.14
N LYS A 65 11.99 15.47 16.16
CA LYS A 65 12.09 15.05 17.57
C LYS A 65 11.43 16.11 18.44
N ASN A 66 10.61 15.70 19.43
CA ASN A 66 9.92 16.60 20.37
C ASN A 66 9.23 17.78 19.64
N ASN A 67 8.51 17.49 18.56
CA ASN A 67 7.79 18.46 17.72
C ASN A 67 8.69 19.49 17.02
N ASN A 68 9.98 19.23 16.86
CA ASN A 68 10.88 20.06 16.09
C ASN A 68 11.50 19.27 14.93
N LYS A 69 11.69 19.95 13.80
CA LYS A 69 12.53 19.41 12.72
C LYS A 69 13.98 19.43 13.18
N ILE A 70 14.69 18.33 12.90
CA ILE A 70 16.08 18.17 13.30
C ILE A 70 16.95 17.74 12.11
N ASP A 71 18.22 18.08 12.15
CA ASP A 71 19.23 17.43 11.34
C ASP A 71 19.57 16.08 11.97
N ILE A 72 19.68 15.04 11.15
CA ILE A 72 19.91 13.67 11.62
C ILE A 72 21.10 13.04 10.89
N ASP A 73 21.97 12.42 11.66
CA ASP A 73 23.11 11.64 11.18
C ASP A 73 22.96 10.15 11.57
N GLU A 74 23.95 9.35 11.23
CA GLU A 74 23.96 7.91 11.53
C GLU A 74 24.06 7.62 13.04
N GLU A 75 24.71 8.49 13.82
CA GLU A 75 24.84 8.33 15.26
C GLU A 75 23.47 8.50 15.95
N ILE A 76 22.74 9.56 15.60
CA ILE A 76 21.39 9.82 16.10
C ILE A 76 20.44 8.68 15.70
N ILE A 77 20.52 8.19 14.44
CA ILE A 77 19.70 7.09 13.96
C ILE A 77 19.99 5.81 14.75
N ASN A 78 21.25 5.44 14.89
CA ASN A 78 21.64 4.22 15.60
C ASN A 78 21.23 4.27 17.08
N LYS A 79 21.48 5.39 17.76
CA LYS A 79 21.07 5.59 19.14
C LYS A 79 19.56 5.49 19.33
N ALA A 80 18.77 6.20 18.50
CA ALA A 80 17.31 6.13 18.57
C ALA A 80 16.79 4.72 18.24
N PHE A 81 17.46 3.98 17.38
CA PHE A 81 17.14 2.60 17.05
C PHE A 81 17.39 1.67 18.25
N GLU A 82 18.56 1.74 18.88
CA GLU A 82 18.93 0.94 20.06
C GLU A 82 18.02 1.20 21.25
N GLU A 83 17.65 2.46 21.47
CA GLU A 83 16.70 2.88 22.52
C GLU A 83 15.23 2.57 22.18
N ASN A 84 14.96 1.98 21.02
CA ASN A 84 13.59 1.71 20.50
C ASN A 84 12.73 2.97 20.38
N LEU A 85 13.33 4.08 20.02
CA LEU A 85 12.70 5.40 19.86
C LEU A 85 12.67 5.89 18.40
N LEU A 86 13.07 5.05 17.44
CA LEU A 86 13.07 5.41 16.01
C LEU A 86 11.77 4.96 15.34
N PHE A 87 11.04 5.91 14.79
CA PHE A 87 9.77 5.70 14.07
C PHE A 87 9.87 6.22 12.64
N GLY A 88 9.15 5.59 11.71
CA GLY A 88 9.21 5.96 10.31
C GLY A 88 7.84 5.98 9.63
N VAL A 89 7.62 6.97 8.80
CA VAL A 89 6.41 7.08 7.97
C VAL A 89 6.80 6.93 6.51
N PRO A 90 6.25 5.93 5.79
CA PRO A 90 6.41 5.84 4.34
C PRO A 90 5.93 7.13 3.67
N LEU A 91 6.77 7.73 2.84
CA LEU A 91 6.53 9.04 2.27
C LEU A 91 6.82 9.06 0.77
N TYR A 92 5.88 9.55 0.00
CA TYR A 92 6.07 10.00 -1.36
C TYR A 92 5.58 11.44 -1.51
N ILE A 93 6.41 12.28 -2.13
CA ILE A 93 6.10 13.68 -2.41
C ILE A 93 5.95 13.83 -3.91
N PRO A 94 4.75 14.19 -4.41
CA PRO A 94 4.56 14.43 -5.83
C PRO A 94 5.47 15.54 -6.35
N ASN A 95 5.94 15.37 -7.58
CA ASN A 95 6.70 16.38 -8.28
C ASN A 95 5.77 17.49 -8.79
N GLU A 96 5.89 18.70 -8.24
CA GLU A 96 5.05 19.86 -8.58
C GLU A 96 5.23 20.33 -10.03
N ASN A 97 6.35 20.00 -10.68
CA ASN A 97 6.58 20.31 -12.10
C ASN A 97 5.87 19.35 -13.05
N LYS A 98 5.16 18.34 -12.53
CA LYS A 98 4.37 17.38 -13.28
C LYS A 98 2.93 17.43 -12.82
N LYS A 99 2.01 17.02 -13.68
CA LYS A 99 0.62 16.83 -13.28
C LYS A 99 0.54 15.91 -12.07
N ILE A 100 -0.05 16.40 -10.97
CA ILE A 100 -0.30 15.62 -9.78
C ILE A 100 -1.66 14.95 -9.93
N HIS A 101 -1.72 13.66 -9.65
CA HIS A 101 -2.92 12.86 -9.73
C HIS A 101 -3.40 12.43 -8.34
N LYS A 102 -4.69 12.20 -8.20
CA LYS A 102 -5.29 11.46 -7.09
C LYS A 102 -5.65 10.06 -7.58
N ALA A 103 -5.58 9.05 -6.71
CA ALA A 103 -5.83 7.67 -7.09
C ALA A 103 -6.92 7.02 -6.22
N LEU A 104 -7.68 6.14 -6.87
CA LEU A 104 -8.49 5.14 -6.21
C LEU A 104 -7.75 3.80 -6.31
N PHE A 105 -7.18 3.36 -5.21
CA PHE A 105 -6.61 2.03 -5.07
C PHE A 105 -7.71 1.03 -4.69
N LEU A 106 -7.68 -0.14 -5.29
CA LEU A 106 -8.70 -1.17 -5.13
C LEU A 106 -8.03 -2.52 -4.85
N ASP A 107 -8.51 -3.28 -3.87
CA ASP A 107 -8.18 -4.69 -3.85
C ASP A 107 -8.85 -5.42 -5.01
N ARG A 108 -8.38 -6.59 -5.35
CA ARG A 108 -8.92 -7.43 -6.41
C ARG A 108 -10.05 -8.34 -5.90
N ASP A 109 -9.67 -9.27 -5.02
CA ASP A 109 -10.57 -10.29 -4.47
C ASP A 109 -11.47 -9.66 -3.39
N GLY A 110 -12.77 -9.87 -3.48
CA GLY A 110 -13.74 -9.24 -2.57
C GLY A 110 -14.18 -7.83 -2.98
N VAL A 111 -13.40 -7.10 -3.81
CA VAL A 111 -13.72 -5.75 -4.27
C VAL A 111 -14.09 -5.74 -5.76
N LEU A 112 -13.17 -5.98 -6.67
CA LEU A 112 -13.46 -5.97 -8.11
C LEU A 112 -14.20 -7.22 -8.56
N MET A 113 -14.00 -8.33 -7.87
CA MET A 113 -14.61 -9.63 -8.13
C MET A 113 -14.97 -10.32 -6.80
N GLU A 114 -15.80 -11.35 -6.84
CA GLU A 114 -16.08 -12.18 -5.67
C GLU A 114 -14.79 -12.82 -5.14
N ASP A 115 -14.61 -12.86 -3.82
CA ASP A 115 -13.55 -13.63 -3.18
C ASP A 115 -13.99 -15.10 -3.06
N LEU A 116 -13.52 -15.92 -3.98
CA LEU A 116 -13.72 -17.37 -3.99
C LEU A 116 -12.52 -18.16 -3.48
N GLY A 117 -11.59 -17.48 -2.79
CA GLY A 117 -10.34 -18.04 -2.27
C GLY A 117 -9.36 -18.43 -3.38
N TYR A 118 -8.19 -17.80 -3.40
CA TYR A 118 -7.08 -18.09 -4.32
C TYR A 118 -7.50 -18.26 -5.78
N VAL A 119 -8.10 -17.21 -6.37
CA VAL A 119 -8.54 -17.23 -7.77
C VAL A 119 -7.36 -17.02 -8.71
N GLY A 120 -6.93 -18.11 -9.37
CA GLY A 120 -5.86 -18.15 -10.35
C GLY A 120 -6.29 -18.51 -11.78
N SER A 121 -7.59 -18.64 -12.04
CA SER A 121 -8.11 -18.96 -13.37
C SER A 121 -9.30 -18.07 -13.75
N VAL A 122 -9.44 -17.78 -15.04
CA VAL A 122 -10.42 -16.83 -15.58
C VAL A 122 -11.86 -17.33 -15.40
N ASP A 123 -12.08 -18.63 -15.49
CA ASP A 123 -13.40 -19.27 -15.31
C ASP A 123 -13.97 -19.12 -13.89
N ARG A 124 -13.10 -18.81 -12.91
CA ARG A 124 -13.51 -18.52 -11.52
C ARG A 124 -13.74 -17.04 -11.25
N VAL A 125 -13.50 -16.15 -12.21
CA VAL A 125 -13.69 -14.71 -12.01
C VAL A 125 -15.18 -14.36 -12.12
N LYS A 126 -15.71 -13.74 -11.07
CA LYS A 126 -17.07 -13.19 -11.03
C LYS A 126 -17.01 -11.72 -10.70
N ILE A 127 -17.17 -10.88 -11.71
CA ILE A 127 -17.11 -9.42 -11.60
C ILE A 127 -18.23 -8.87 -10.71
N LYS A 128 -17.88 -7.96 -9.80
CA LYS A 128 -18.82 -7.22 -8.97
C LYS A 128 -19.24 -5.93 -9.70
N LYS A 129 -20.49 -5.93 -10.21
CA LYS A 129 -21.03 -4.85 -11.06
C LYS A 129 -21.04 -3.49 -10.37
N GLU A 130 -21.30 -3.47 -9.07
CA GLU A 130 -21.29 -2.26 -8.25
C GLU A 130 -19.93 -1.54 -8.29
N PHE A 131 -18.83 -2.28 -8.39
CA PHE A 131 -17.50 -1.68 -8.52
C PHE A 131 -17.16 -1.21 -9.94
N VAL A 132 -17.81 -1.76 -10.96
CA VAL A 132 -17.74 -1.20 -12.32
C VAL A 132 -18.23 0.25 -12.31
N ASP A 133 -19.37 0.52 -11.66
CA ASP A 133 -19.93 1.87 -11.59
C ASP A 133 -19.09 2.82 -10.73
N ILE A 134 -18.51 2.34 -9.63
CA ILE A 134 -17.57 3.12 -8.79
C ILE A 134 -16.33 3.49 -9.59
N VAL A 135 -15.74 2.55 -10.36
CA VAL A 135 -14.57 2.83 -11.19
C VAL A 135 -14.88 3.87 -12.27
N LYS A 136 -16.04 3.76 -12.95
CA LYS A 136 -16.47 4.80 -13.89
C LYS A 136 -16.55 6.17 -13.24
N TYR A 137 -17.25 6.25 -12.11
CA TYR A 137 -17.42 7.49 -11.37
C TYR A 137 -16.09 8.08 -10.92
N ALA A 138 -15.18 7.25 -10.42
CA ALA A 138 -13.83 7.69 -10.05
C ALA A 138 -13.08 8.29 -11.24
N LYS A 139 -13.17 7.66 -12.43
CA LYS A 139 -12.57 8.20 -13.66
C LYS A 139 -13.18 9.55 -14.05
N GLU A 140 -14.49 9.71 -13.99
CA GLU A 140 -15.19 10.99 -14.23
C GLU A 140 -14.73 12.09 -13.27
N LYS A 141 -14.40 11.72 -12.02
CA LYS A 141 -13.85 12.63 -11.01
C LYS A 141 -12.34 12.83 -11.11
N GLY A 142 -11.69 12.28 -12.15
CA GLY A 142 -10.27 12.50 -12.45
C GLY A 142 -9.31 11.63 -11.61
N PHE A 143 -9.79 10.58 -10.96
CA PHE A 143 -8.92 9.61 -10.28
C PHE A 143 -8.22 8.71 -11.28
N ILE A 144 -6.97 8.36 -10.99
CA ILE A 144 -6.33 7.16 -11.53
C ILE A 144 -6.83 5.96 -10.73
N THR A 145 -7.21 4.88 -11.41
CA THR A 145 -7.74 3.66 -10.79
C THR A 145 -6.71 2.55 -10.86
N ILE A 146 -6.27 2.07 -9.71
CA ILE A 146 -5.13 1.14 -9.57
C ILE A 146 -5.52 -0.05 -8.71
N VAL A 147 -5.24 -1.26 -9.18
CA VAL A 147 -5.40 -2.47 -8.38
C VAL A 147 -4.14 -2.74 -7.60
N ALA A 148 -4.28 -3.01 -6.28
CA ALA A 148 -3.19 -3.42 -5.40
C ALA A 148 -3.62 -4.66 -4.59
N THR A 149 -3.08 -5.84 -4.93
CA THR A 149 -3.57 -7.11 -4.41
C THR A 149 -2.49 -8.04 -3.89
N ASN A 150 -2.78 -8.75 -2.80
CA ASN A 150 -1.94 -9.83 -2.27
C ASN A 150 -2.29 -11.16 -2.96
N GLN A 151 -1.35 -11.75 -3.68
CA GLN A 151 -1.55 -12.99 -4.44
C GLN A 151 -0.73 -14.15 -3.87
N ALA A 152 -0.98 -14.50 -2.61
CA ALA A 152 -0.29 -15.57 -1.91
C ALA A 152 -0.50 -16.97 -2.53
N GLY A 153 -1.54 -17.17 -3.37
CA GLY A 153 -1.74 -18.41 -4.10
C GLY A 153 -0.54 -18.80 -4.97
N VAL A 154 0.23 -17.80 -5.46
CA VAL A 154 1.51 -18.04 -6.16
C VAL A 154 2.54 -18.66 -5.23
N SER A 155 2.70 -18.09 -4.03
CA SER A 155 3.66 -18.61 -3.04
C SER A 155 3.30 -20.01 -2.53
N TYR A 156 2.02 -20.35 -2.51
CA TYR A 156 1.53 -21.67 -2.11
C TYR A 156 1.49 -22.68 -3.28
N GLY A 157 1.88 -22.27 -4.49
CA GLY A 157 1.90 -23.14 -5.66
C GLY A 157 0.53 -23.51 -6.24
N TYR A 158 -0.53 -22.78 -5.87
CA TYR A 158 -1.87 -23.03 -6.41
C TYR A 158 -2.00 -22.59 -7.87
N TYR A 159 -1.24 -21.58 -8.27
CA TYR A 159 -1.11 -21.06 -9.63
C TYR A 159 0.18 -20.25 -9.75
N GLY A 160 0.61 -19.96 -10.98
CA GLY A 160 1.81 -19.16 -11.23
C GLY A 160 1.52 -17.69 -11.47
N GLU A 161 2.58 -16.90 -11.65
CA GLU A 161 2.46 -15.46 -11.94
C GLU A 161 1.79 -15.18 -13.31
N SER A 162 1.97 -16.11 -14.28
CA SER A 162 1.29 -16.02 -15.58
C SER A 162 -0.23 -16.11 -15.46
N GLU A 163 -0.74 -16.94 -14.53
CA GLU A 163 -2.17 -17.06 -14.25
C GLU A 163 -2.71 -15.79 -13.58
N VAL A 164 -1.94 -15.17 -12.67
CA VAL A 164 -2.28 -13.86 -12.10
C VAL A 164 -2.45 -12.83 -13.21
N GLN A 165 -1.51 -12.75 -14.15
CA GLN A 165 -1.57 -11.80 -15.27
C GLN A 165 -2.77 -12.06 -16.19
N LYS A 166 -3.10 -13.33 -16.48
CA LYS A 166 -4.30 -13.68 -17.26
C LYS A 166 -5.59 -13.23 -16.58
N VAL A 167 -5.69 -13.43 -15.25
CA VAL A 167 -6.84 -12.96 -14.47
C VAL A 167 -6.91 -11.43 -14.46
N HIS A 168 -5.79 -10.72 -14.29
CA HIS A 168 -5.75 -9.26 -14.37
C HIS A 168 -6.18 -8.73 -15.73
N GLN A 169 -5.69 -9.35 -16.83
CA GLN A 169 -6.09 -8.97 -18.18
C GLN A 169 -7.59 -9.19 -18.40
N TYR A 170 -8.13 -10.31 -17.92
CA TYR A 170 -9.57 -10.59 -18.03
C TYR A 170 -10.40 -9.54 -17.27
N ILE A 171 -10.04 -9.22 -16.03
CA ILE A 171 -10.71 -8.17 -15.23
C ILE A 171 -10.65 -6.83 -15.98
N TYR A 172 -9.48 -6.45 -16.49
CA TYR A 172 -9.30 -5.23 -17.27
C TYR A 172 -10.26 -5.17 -18.46
N GLU A 173 -10.34 -6.24 -19.25
CA GLU A 173 -11.22 -6.28 -20.44
C GLU A 173 -12.70 -6.24 -20.07
N GLU A 174 -13.12 -6.95 -19.00
CA GLU A 174 -14.52 -6.94 -18.55
C GLU A 174 -14.94 -5.55 -18.05
N TYR A 175 -14.08 -4.89 -17.26
CA TYR A 175 -14.33 -3.51 -16.81
C TYR A 175 -14.37 -2.54 -17.98
N LYS A 176 -13.43 -2.64 -18.91
CA LYS A 176 -13.33 -1.81 -20.11
C LYS A 176 -14.55 -1.95 -21.03
N LYS A 177 -15.07 -3.16 -21.24
CA LYS A 177 -16.32 -3.41 -21.99
C LYS A 177 -17.51 -2.63 -21.41
N CYS A 178 -17.52 -2.45 -20.09
CA CYS A 178 -18.52 -1.65 -19.40
C CYS A 178 -18.20 -0.14 -19.36
N GLY A 179 -17.11 0.32 -19.95
CA GLY A 179 -16.67 1.72 -19.93
C GLY A 179 -15.96 2.13 -18.62
N ALA A 180 -15.59 1.17 -17.78
CA ALA A 180 -14.79 1.38 -16.58
C ALA A 180 -13.31 1.09 -16.89
N LEU A 181 -12.43 2.07 -16.74
CA LEU A 181 -11.02 1.92 -17.06
C LEU A 181 -10.20 1.72 -15.77
N ILE A 182 -9.48 0.62 -15.69
CA ILE A 182 -8.44 0.38 -14.68
C ILE A 182 -7.09 0.75 -15.31
N ASP A 183 -6.33 1.65 -14.67
CA ASP A 183 -5.10 2.19 -15.27
C ASP A 183 -3.90 1.25 -15.05
N ASP A 184 -3.85 0.52 -13.93
CA ASP A 184 -2.72 -0.37 -13.64
C ASP A 184 -3.06 -1.44 -12.59
N PHE A 185 -2.21 -2.49 -12.56
CA PHE A 185 -2.30 -3.60 -11.62
C PHE A 185 -0.96 -3.83 -10.94
N TYR A 186 -0.96 -3.84 -9.60
CA TYR A 186 0.16 -4.22 -8.76
C TYR A 186 -0.23 -5.44 -7.93
N TYR A 187 0.67 -6.41 -7.81
CA TYR A 187 0.43 -7.58 -6.98
C TYR A 187 1.68 -8.00 -6.21
N CYS A 188 1.47 -8.67 -5.09
CA CYS A 188 2.53 -9.28 -4.30
C CYS A 188 2.36 -10.80 -4.29
N PRO A 189 3.27 -11.58 -4.92
CA PRO A 189 3.22 -13.04 -4.91
C PRO A 189 3.88 -13.64 -3.67
N TYR A 190 4.58 -12.83 -2.85
CA TYR A 190 5.43 -13.30 -1.75
C TYR A 190 4.65 -13.54 -0.46
N HIS A 191 5.05 -14.60 0.28
CA HIS A 191 4.53 -14.89 1.62
C HIS A 191 5.54 -15.69 2.43
N ILE A 192 5.80 -15.27 3.69
CA ILE A 192 6.80 -15.88 4.59
C ILE A 192 6.49 -17.33 4.99
N LYS A 193 5.27 -17.83 4.76
CA LYS A 193 4.89 -19.23 4.99
C LYS A 193 4.97 -20.08 3.73
N SER A 194 5.58 -19.58 2.65
CA SER A 194 5.76 -20.33 1.42
C SER A 194 6.79 -21.45 1.62
N GLU A 195 6.49 -22.65 1.14
CA GLU A 195 7.48 -23.73 1.04
C GLU A 195 8.46 -23.52 -0.12
N ASN A 196 8.04 -22.78 -1.14
CA ASN A 196 8.88 -22.41 -2.26
C ASN A 196 9.81 -21.25 -1.87
N LYS A 197 11.13 -21.53 -1.81
CA LYS A 197 12.16 -20.54 -1.45
C LYS A 197 12.14 -19.28 -2.30
N LYS A 198 11.73 -19.35 -3.58
CA LYS A 198 11.58 -18.19 -4.48
C LYS A 198 10.56 -17.18 -3.92
N TYR A 199 9.51 -17.64 -3.25
CA TYR A 199 8.40 -16.80 -2.77
C TYR A 199 8.35 -16.68 -1.25
N ASN A 200 9.22 -17.40 -0.51
CA ASN A 200 9.39 -17.25 0.94
C ASN A 200 10.27 -16.04 1.25
N ILE A 201 9.70 -14.86 1.07
CA ILE A 201 10.43 -13.59 1.15
C ILE A 201 9.58 -12.59 1.94
N ILE A 202 10.24 -11.84 2.83
CA ILE A 202 9.66 -10.63 3.43
C ILE A 202 9.63 -9.55 2.34
N SER A 203 8.44 -9.10 1.99
CA SER A 203 8.29 -8.09 0.93
C SER A 203 7.43 -6.93 1.37
N MET A 204 7.96 -5.72 1.23
CA MET A 204 7.21 -4.48 1.45
C MET A 204 6.13 -4.22 0.39
N LEU A 205 6.06 -5.05 -0.66
CA LEU A 205 4.93 -5.03 -1.60
C LEU A 205 3.66 -5.64 -0.98
N ARG A 206 3.81 -6.54 0.04
CA ARG A 206 2.67 -7.23 0.62
C ARG A 206 1.88 -6.32 1.55
N LYS A 207 0.61 -6.04 1.22
CA LYS A 207 -0.31 -5.33 2.13
C LYS A 207 -0.36 -6.00 3.51
N PRO A 208 -0.32 -5.26 4.62
CA PRO A 208 -0.55 -3.80 4.74
C PRO A 208 0.67 -2.91 4.45
N GLU A 209 1.81 -3.47 3.99
CA GLU A 209 2.96 -2.64 3.64
C GLU A 209 2.68 -1.73 2.44
N ALA A 210 3.40 -0.59 2.38
CA ALA A 210 3.10 0.51 1.47
C ALA A 210 3.65 0.34 0.04
N GLY A 211 4.47 -0.69 -0.22
CA GLY A 211 5.32 -0.76 -1.42
C GLY A 211 4.58 -0.63 -2.74
N MET A 212 3.44 -1.34 -2.94
CA MET A 212 2.66 -1.24 -4.17
C MET A 212 2.12 0.18 -4.39
N HIS A 213 1.65 0.84 -3.32
CA HIS A 213 1.11 2.20 -3.37
C HIS A 213 2.19 3.23 -3.69
N LEU A 214 3.37 3.09 -3.10
CA LEU A 214 4.51 3.98 -3.34
C LEU A 214 5.09 3.80 -4.76
N LEU A 215 5.15 2.57 -5.29
CA LEU A 215 5.54 2.33 -6.69
C LEU A 215 4.58 3.01 -7.66
N ALA A 216 3.28 2.83 -7.45
CA ALA A 216 2.26 3.49 -8.25
C ALA A 216 2.38 5.02 -8.16
N SER A 217 2.62 5.55 -6.95
CA SER A 217 2.78 7.00 -6.74
C SER A 217 4.00 7.55 -7.46
N LYS A 218 5.12 6.84 -7.46
CA LYS A 218 6.32 7.22 -8.23
C LYS A 218 6.05 7.21 -9.75
N LYS A 219 5.34 6.20 -10.25
CA LYS A 219 5.02 6.06 -11.68
C LYS A 219 4.08 7.15 -12.19
N TYR A 220 3.03 7.43 -11.43
CA TYR A 220 1.93 8.30 -11.86
C TYR A 220 1.89 9.67 -11.19
N ASN A 221 2.88 10.01 -10.38
CA ASN A 221 2.93 11.27 -9.62
C ASN A 221 1.68 11.50 -8.76
N ILE A 222 1.33 10.52 -7.89
CA ILE A 222 0.09 10.51 -7.12
C ILE A 222 0.25 11.22 -5.79
N ASP A 223 -0.67 12.13 -5.44
CA ASP A 223 -0.86 12.59 -4.06
C ASP A 223 -1.67 11.57 -3.27
N LEU A 224 -0.99 10.79 -2.43
CA LEU A 224 -1.63 9.77 -1.58
C LEU A 224 -2.56 10.38 -0.53
N SER A 225 -2.35 11.63 -0.12
CA SER A 225 -3.23 12.31 0.84
C SER A 225 -4.59 12.72 0.24
N ALA A 226 -4.67 12.81 -1.09
CA ALA A 226 -5.89 13.04 -1.85
C ALA A 226 -6.47 11.75 -2.43
N SER A 227 -5.91 10.59 -2.05
CA SER A 227 -6.23 9.27 -2.61
C SER A 227 -6.94 8.38 -1.60
N PHE A 228 -7.52 7.29 -2.09
CA PHE A 228 -8.24 6.31 -1.28
C PHE A 228 -7.79 4.89 -1.59
N MET A 229 -7.83 4.01 -0.58
CA MET A 229 -7.76 2.56 -0.73
C MET A 229 -9.12 1.96 -0.36
N ILE A 230 -9.65 1.08 -1.23
CA ILE A 230 -10.84 0.27 -0.93
C ILE A 230 -10.41 -1.19 -0.86
N GLY A 231 -10.77 -1.84 0.24
CA GLY A 231 -10.52 -3.26 0.46
C GLY A 231 -11.63 -3.92 1.26
N ASP A 232 -11.52 -5.22 1.48
CA ASP A 232 -12.45 -6.03 2.26
C ASP A 232 -11.81 -6.70 3.48
N ARG A 233 -10.51 -6.40 3.75
CA ARG A 233 -9.72 -7.00 4.83
C ARG A 233 -8.93 -5.95 5.60
N ASP A 234 -8.59 -6.26 6.86
CA ASP A 234 -7.73 -5.40 7.67
C ASP A 234 -6.34 -5.19 7.06
N THR A 235 -5.86 -6.12 6.21
CA THR A 235 -4.62 -5.96 5.45
C THR A 235 -4.67 -4.84 4.39
N ASP A 236 -5.84 -4.32 4.09
CA ASP A 236 -6.02 -3.19 3.17
C ASP A 236 -5.88 -1.85 3.87
N ILE A 237 -5.75 -1.85 5.20
CA ILE A 237 -5.33 -0.67 5.97
C ILE A 237 -3.83 -0.49 5.79
N ILE A 238 -3.48 0.27 4.76
CA ILE A 238 -2.09 0.43 4.35
C ILE A 238 -1.32 1.26 5.38
N LYS A 239 -0.08 0.88 5.67
CA LYS A 239 0.83 1.61 6.56
C LYS A 239 1.30 2.95 5.96
N ILE A 240 0.35 3.74 5.50
CA ILE A 240 0.50 5.12 5.04
C ILE A 240 -0.54 5.95 5.79
N PRO A 241 -0.18 6.65 6.87
CA PRO A 241 -1.15 7.25 7.79
C PRO A 241 -1.98 8.38 7.18
N TYR A 242 -1.56 8.92 6.05
CA TYR A 242 -2.27 9.96 5.29
C TYR A 242 -3.04 9.42 4.06
N LEU A 243 -2.98 8.12 3.77
CA LEU A 243 -3.86 7.48 2.78
C LEU A 243 -5.14 7.01 3.48
N LYS A 244 -6.28 7.45 2.99
CA LYS A 244 -7.57 7.04 3.58
C LYS A 244 -7.97 5.65 3.09
N THR A 245 -8.19 4.72 4.01
CA THR A 245 -8.75 3.39 3.71
C THR A 245 -10.23 3.35 4.02
N LEU A 246 -11.00 2.77 3.10
CA LEU A 246 -12.42 2.44 3.21
C LEU A 246 -12.55 0.92 3.10
N LEU A 247 -13.14 0.27 4.10
CA LEU A 247 -13.37 -1.16 4.08
C LEU A 247 -14.83 -1.46 3.77
N ILE A 248 -15.08 -2.52 2.99
CA ILE A 248 -16.42 -3.03 2.71
C ILE A 248 -16.58 -4.41 3.34
N GLU A 249 -17.75 -4.70 3.90
CA GLU A 249 -18.04 -6.02 4.42
C GLU A 249 -18.28 -7.02 3.27
N THR A 250 -17.66 -8.19 3.39
CA THR A 250 -17.87 -9.33 2.49
C THR A 250 -18.07 -10.59 3.32
N PRO A 251 -18.78 -11.62 2.79
CA PRO A 251 -18.92 -12.90 3.50
C PRO A 251 -17.61 -13.64 3.72
N ALA A 252 -16.56 -13.32 2.93
CA ALA A 252 -15.30 -14.05 2.92
C ALA A 252 -14.39 -13.71 4.10
N TYR A 253 -14.54 -12.50 4.71
CA TYR A 253 -13.66 -12.05 5.78
C TYR A 253 -14.40 -11.20 6.84
N LYS A 254 -14.06 -11.44 8.12
CA LYS A 254 -14.56 -10.63 9.24
C LYS A 254 -13.55 -9.52 9.56
N ILE A 255 -13.93 -8.29 9.26
CA ILE A 255 -13.14 -7.08 9.54
C ILE A 255 -13.08 -6.85 11.07
N ILE A 256 -11.88 -6.56 11.59
CA ILE A 256 -11.61 -6.21 12.98
C ILE A 256 -11.77 -4.69 13.18
N ASN A 257 -11.22 -3.88 12.26
CA ASN A 257 -11.23 -2.42 12.32
C ASN A 257 -12.56 -1.86 11.77
N ARG A 258 -13.63 -2.05 12.53
CA ARG A 258 -15.01 -1.76 12.10
C ARG A 258 -15.28 -0.28 11.83
N GLU A 259 -14.52 0.64 12.42
CA GLU A 259 -14.63 2.09 12.22
C GLU A 259 -14.26 2.55 10.79
N LYS A 260 -13.62 1.68 10.02
CA LYS A 260 -13.27 1.93 8.61
C LYS A 260 -14.30 1.37 7.63
N ILE A 261 -15.32 0.65 8.13
CA ILE A 261 -16.36 0.04 7.28
C ILE A 261 -17.26 1.14 6.74
N VAL A 262 -17.52 1.06 5.43
CA VAL A 262 -18.47 1.92 4.72
C VAL A 262 -19.44 1.07 3.89
N GLU A 263 -20.64 1.57 3.67
CA GLU A 263 -21.53 0.97 2.68
C GLU A 263 -21.05 1.33 1.27
N ILE A 264 -21.22 0.41 0.32
CA ILE A 264 -20.76 0.61 -1.07
C ILE A 264 -21.34 1.89 -1.66
N LYS A 265 -22.63 2.20 -1.39
CA LYS A 265 -23.28 3.44 -1.86
C LYS A 265 -22.63 4.72 -1.33
N ASP A 266 -21.99 4.67 -0.17
CA ASP A 266 -21.39 5.85 0.45
C ASP A 266 -20.01 6.19 -0.14
N ILE A 267 -19.38 5.24 -0.86
CA ILE A 267 -18.08 5.44 -1.52
C ILE A 267 -18.12 6.64 -2.45
N TYR A 268 -19.23 6.87 -3.16
CA TYR A 268 -19.39 8.03 -4.06
C TYR A 268 -19.21 9.38 -3.34
N SER A 269 -19.54 9.45 -2.05
CA SER A 269 -19.40 10.68 -1.27
C SER A 269 -17.93 11.04 -1.01
N TYR A 270 -17.04 10.07 -1.00
CA TYR A 270 -15.60 10.24 -0.83
C TYR A 270 -14.89 10.64 -2.13
N LEU A 271 -15.45 10.25 -3.28
CA LEU A 271 -14.84 10.47 -4.61
C LEU A 271 -15.27 11.81 -5.28
N LYS A 272 -15.75 12.76 -4.52
CA LYS A 272 -16.16 14.09 -5.02
C LYS A 272 -15.00 14.97 -5.44
#